data_ad860d564a08c577b7547b9e4cfb5f67
#
_entry.id   ad860d564a08c577b7547b9e4cfb5f67
#
_cell.length_a   1.000
_cell.length_b   1.000
_cell.length_c   1.000
_cell.angle_alpha   90.00
_cell.angle_beta   90.00
_cell.angle_gamma   90.00
#
_symmetry.space_group_name_H-M   'P 1'
#
loop_
_entity.id
_entity.type
_entity.pdbx_description
1 polymer ?
#
loop_
_entity_poly.entity_id
_entity_poly.type
_entity_poly.pdbx_seq_one_letter_code
_entity_poly.pdbx_strand_id
1 'polypeptide(L)'
;MYEGTINKSICITWFLSCFLLGCQKPKESQTLELLAGTALAYQAATTIVCTNEQLTKTQQGRIFQTSFESTSEFSSFYIVPSPYQSVATHGQSTEQKRTGTYSHKASITGLGPTCFYPQNCNHRGYPTIQLNKLASGGFKTPVLIEFYVYLDMDLTSNQDWFSFATFSADASDSWRRVVLVNIDAKDYVYLMHVPTHNQNVHTYQVTNLPFPRRQWKKITTCLDFAPQGGFAKVWVDSTLVSTANVSGGCGVLEQAHLGLYASPTLSSGNVYNDDVRIEEVSVCP
;
A
#
# COMPACT_ATOMS: atom_id res chain seq x y z
N MET A 1 -14.84 39.56 -6.14
CA MET A 1 -15.80 39.37 -7.24
C MET A 1 -14.99 39.01 -8.47
N TYR A 2 -14.87 37.73 -8.79
CA TYR A 2 -14.39 37.27 -10.10
C TYR A 2 -15.28 36.09 -10.47
N GLU A 3 -16.20 36.34 -11.40
CA GLU A 3 -17.02 35.31 -12.04
C GLU A 3 -16.17 34.58 -13.09
N GLY A 4 -15.98 33.28 -12.90
CA GLY A 4 -15.33 32.40 -13.86
C GLY A 4 -16.35 31.91 -14.90
N THR A 5 -16.22 32.38 -16.10
CA THR A 5 -17.02 31.98 -17.28
C THR A 5 -16.68 30.53 -17.66
N ILE A 6 -17.65 29.63 -17.50
CA ILE A 6 -17.57 28.25 -17.99
C ILE A 6 -17.68 28.25 -19.50
N ASN A 7 -16.64 27.76 -20.17
CA ASN A 7 -16.52 27.71 -21.61
C ASN A 7 -17.46 26.64 -22.20
N LYS A 8 -18.57 27.06 -22.78
CA LYS A 8 -19.63 26.24 -23.40
C LYS A 8 -19.25 25.63 -24.77
N SER A 9 -17.99 25.71 -25.19
CA SER A 9 -17.59 25.37 -26.57
C SER A 9 -17.38 23.87 -26.85
N ILE A 10 -17.43 22.97 -25.88
CA ILE A 10 -17.13 21.54 -26.10
C ILE A 10 -18.38 20.70 -26.43
N CYS A 11 -19.60 21.22 -26.18
CA CYS A 11 -20.83 20.47 -26.43
C CYS A 11 -21.40 20.61 -27.88
N ILE A 12 -20.93 21.58 -28.66
CA ILE A 12 -21.55 21.88 -29.98
C ILE A 12 -20.99 21.01 -31.11
N THR A 13 -19.75 20.55 -30.99
CA THR A 13 -19.08 19.74 -32.04
C THR A 13 -19.59 18.30 -32.13
N TRP A 14 -20.15 17.74 -31.07
CA TRP A 14 -20.74 16.40 -31.08
C TRP A 14 -22.14 16.32 -31.67
N PHE A 15 -22.90 17.43 -31.64
CA PHE A 15 -24.27 17.46 -32.18
C PHE A 15 -24.31 17.58 -33.71
N LEU A 16 -23.29 18.15 -34.34
CA LEU A 16 -23.28 18.32 -35.81
C LEU A 16 -22.88 17.04 -36.55
N SER A 17 -22.11 16.15 -35.95
CA SER A 17 -21.68 14.85 -36.56
C SER A 17 -22.82 13.84 -36.65
N CYS A 18 -23.79 13.88 -35.73
CA CYS A 18 -24.91 12.93 -35.72
C CYS A 18 -26.01 13.24 -36.73
N PHE A 19 -26.11 14.48 -37.22
CA PHE A 19 -27.17 14.85 -38.17
C PHE A 19 -26.89 14.39 -39.60
N LEU A 20 -25.63 14.07 -39.95
CA LEU A 20 -25.25 13.65 -41.31
C LEU A 20 -25.20 12.13 -41.53
N LEU A 21 -25.34 11.33 -40.47
CA LEU A 21 -25.20 9.87 -40.52
C LEU A 21 -26.48 9.08 -40.21
N GLY A 22 -27.65 9.71 -40.16
CA GLY A 22 -28.92 8.99 -40.02
C GLY A 22 -29.03 8.14 -38.74
N CYS A 23 -28.43 8.54 -37.64
CA CYS A 23 -28.53 7.81 -36.38
C CYS A 23 -29.97 7.81 -35.87
N GLN A 24 -30.65 6.68 -35.97
CA GLN A 24 -31.92 6.46 -35.28
C GLN A 24 -31.70 6.60 -33.77
N LYS A 25 -32.57 7.35 -33.08
CA LYS A 25 -32.56 7.38 -31.61
C LYS A 25 -32.71 5.96 -31.07
N PRO A 26 -31.79 5.49 -30.19
CA PRO A 26 -31.98 4.19 -29.53
C PRO A 26 -33.30 4.23 -28.76
N LYS A 27 -34.09 3.15 -28.85
CA LYS A 27 -35.33 3.02 -28.08
C LYS A 27 -34.97 3.08 -26.58
N GLU A 28 -35.77 3.77 -25.79
CA GLU A 28 -35.56 3.98 -24.36
C GLU A 28 -35.19 2.67 -23.58
N SER A 29 -35.74 1.54 -24.01
CA SER A 29 -35.43 0.22 -23.42
C SER A 29 -33.98 -0.21 -23.63
N GLN A 30 -33.35 0.12 -24.76
CA GLN A 30 -31.96 -0.27 -25.06
C GLN A 30 -30.95 0.54 -24.23
N THR A 31 -31.28 1.80 -23.94
CA THR A 31 -30.41 2.64 -23.09
C THR A 31 -30.44 2.17 -21.63
N LEU A 32 -31.60 1.72 -21.13
CA LEU A 32 -31.72 1.17 -19.79
C LEU A 32 -30.99 -0.17 -19.64
N GLU A 33 -31.08 -1.05 -20.63
CA GLU A 33 -30.36 -2.33 -20.63
C GLU A 33 -28.84 -2.14 -20.72
N LEU A 34 -28.36 -1.16 -21.50
CA LEU A 34 -26.93 -0.86 -21.58
C LEU A 34 -26.40 -0.30 -20.26
N LEU A 35 -27.16 0.59 -19.61
CA LEU A 35 -26.80 1.15 -18.31
C LEU A 35 -26.86 0.10 -17.18
N ALA A 36 -27.86 -0.79 -17.21
CA ALA A 36 -27.96 -1.88 -16.28
C ALA A 36 -26.83 -2.93 -16.49
N GLY A 37 -26.50 -3.24 -17.74
CA GLY A 37 -25.39 -4.13 -18.07
C GLY A 37 -24.04 -3.58 -17.64
N THR A 38 -23.79 -2.28 -17.82
CA THR A 38 -22.54 -1.64 -17.35
C THR A 38 -22.48 -1.54 -15.82
N ALA A 39 -23.60 -1.28 -15.14
CA ALA A 39 -23.65 -1.26 -13.68
C ALA A 39 -23.43 -2.67 -13.08
N LEU A 40 -24.01 -3.71 -13.68
CA LEU A 40 -23.78 -5.10 -13.27
C LEU A 40 -22.34 -5.55 -13.54
N ALA A 41 -21.75 -5.19 -14.66
CA ALA A 41 -20.35 -5.47 -14.97
C ALA A 41 -19.39 -4.74 -14.03
N TYR A 42 -19.71 -3.50 -13.64
CA TYR A 42 -18.94 -2.74 -12.66
C TYR A 42 -19.04 -3.36 -11.25
N GLN A 43 -20.21 -3.82 -10.83
CA GLN A 43 -20.37 -4.52 -9.55
C GLN A 43 -19.67 -5.89 -9.55
N ALA A 44 -19.71 -6.63 -10.64
CA ALA A 44 -19.01 -7.91 -10.75
C ALA A 44 -17.49 -7.75 -10.66
N ALA A 45 -16.92 -6.65 -11.17
CA ALA A 45 -15.49 -6.34 -11.08
C ALA A 45 -15.02 -5.97 -9.65
N THR A 46 -15.95 -5.69 -8.72
CA THR A 46 -15.65 -5.33 -7.33
C THR A 46 -15.88 -6.47 -6.34
N THR A 47 -16.48 -7.57 -6.75
CA THR A 47 -16.73 -8.71 -5.86
C THR A 47 -15.44 -9.48 -5.62
N ILE A 48 -14.95 -9.44 -4.38
CA ILE A 48 -13.80 -10.23 -3.95
C ILE A 48 -14.26 -11.68 -3.78
N VAL A 49 -13.66 -12.56 -4.56
CA VAL A 49 -13.91 -14.00 -4.44
C VAL A 49 -12.74 -14.60 -3.66
N CYS A 50 -13.00 -14.97 -2.41
CA CYS A 50 -12.03 -15.71 -1.61
C CYS A 50 -12.03 -17.18 -2.05
N THR A 51 -10.84 -17.79 -2.12
CA THR A 51 -10.74 -19.24 -2.37
C THR A 51 -11.14 -20.02 -1.12
N ASN A 52 -11.59 -21.26 -1.31
CA ASN A 52 -11.87 -22.15 -0.17
C ASN A 52 -10.63 -22.33 0.70
N GLU A 53 -9.45 -22.45 0.11
CA GLU A 53 -8.19 -22.56 0.84
C GLU A 53 -7.97 -21.36 1.78
N GLN A 54 -8.16 -20.12 1.30
CA GLN A 54 -8.03 -18.92 2.13
C GLN A 54 -9.05 -18.90 3.28
N LEU A 55 -10.31 -19.25 3.00
CA LEU A 55 -11.39 -19.22 3.99
C LEU A 55 -11.22 -20.30 5.08
N THR A 56 -10.72 -21.47 4.72
CA THR A 56 -10.55 -22.62 5.62
C THR A 56 -9.18 -22.67 6.29
N LYS A 57 -8.26 -21.79 5.88
CA LYS A 57 -6.90 -21.74 6.44
C LYS A 57 -6.96 -21.47 7.94
N THR A 58 -6.24 -22.28 8.70
CA THR A 58 -6.10 -22.15 10.15
C THR A 58 -4.76 -21.54 10.52
N GLN A 59 -4.69 -20.87 11.66
CA GLN A 59 -3.43 -20.41 12.23
C GLN A 59 -2.56 -21.59 12.67
N GLN A 60 -1.28 -21.47 12.42
CA GLN A 60 -0.26 -22.47 12.76
C GLN A 60 0.86 -21.89 13.62
N GLY A 61 0.74 -20.62 14.04
CA GLY A 61 1.78 -19.91 14.80
C GLY A 61 3.07 -19.71 14.00
N ARG A 62 2.95 -19.56 12.68
CA ARG A 62 4.10 -19.40 11.79
C ARG A 62 4.78 -18.07 12.01
N ILE A 63 6.09 -18.06 11.81
CA ILE A 63 6.93 -16.88 11.95
C ILE A 63 7.81 -16.77 10.71
N PHE A 64 7.85 -15.55 10.14
CA PHE A 64 8.88 -15.12 9.19
C PHE A 64 9.77 -14.08 9.86
N GLN A 65 11.08 -14.19 9.68
CA GLN A 65 12.04 -13.23 10.23
C GLN A 65 13.14 -12.93 9.23
N THR A 66 13.63 -11.70 9.25
CA THR A 66 14.84 -11.26 8.57
C THR A 66 15.45 -10.06 9.29
N SER A 67 16.77 -9.99 9.34
CA SER A 67 17.56 -8.83 9.77
C SER A 67 18.50 -8.35 8.67
N PHE A 68 18.27 -8.77 7.43
CA PHE A 68 19.02 -8.34 6.24
C PHE A 68 20.53 -8.62 6.29
N GLU A 69 20.98 -9.61 7.09
CA GLU A 69 22.39 -9.92 7.27
C GLU A 69 23.04 -10.63 6.07
N SER A 70 22.23 -11.19 5.17
CA SER A 70 22.71 -11.92 3.98
C SER A 70 22.02 -11.46 2.71
N THR A 71 22.76 -11.35 1.62
CA THR A 71 22.17 -11.10 0.29
C THR A 71 21.26 -12.24 -0.17
N SER A 72 21.44 -13.45 0.34
CA SER A 72 20.56 -14.58 0.04
C SER A 72 19.16 -14.39 0.59
N GLU A 73 18.98 -13.61 1.65
CA GLU A 73 17.66 -13.24 2.17
C GLU A 73 16.85 -12.48 1.11
N PHE A 74 17.49 -11.56 0.35
CA PHE A 74 16.85 -10.84 -0.75
C PHE A 74 16.46 -11.75 -1.92
N SER A 75 17.22 -12.81 -2.17
CA SER A 75 17.00 -13.70 -3.30
C SER A 75 16.03 -14.83 -3.03
N SER A 76 15.85 -15.24 -1.75
CA SER A 76 15.05 -16.42 -1.40
C SER A 76 13.57 -16.13 -1.23
N PHE A 77 13.20 -14.94 -0.72
CA PHE A 77 11.81 -14.57 -0.43
C PHE A 77 11.39 -13.24 -1.06
N TYR A 78 12.29 -12.53 -1.70
CA TYR A 78 12.06 -11.18 -2.17
C TYR A 78 12.02 -11.11 -3.69
N ILE A 79 11.03 -10.40 -4.21
CA ILE A 79 11.08 -9.87 -5.56
C ILE A 79 11.46 -8.40 -5.43
N VAL A 80 12.59 -8.03 -6.02
CA VAL A 80 12.98 -6.63 -6.14
C VAL A 80 12.15 -6.01 -7.26
N PRO A 81 11.31 -5.01 -7.00
CA PRO A 81 10.54 -4.36 -8.06
C PRO A 81 11.49 -3.74 -9.08
N SER A 82 11.37 -4.13 -10.35
CA SER A 82 12.15 -3.52 -11.41
C SER A 82 11.49 -2.22 -11.90
N PRO A 83 11.96 -1.57 -12.84
CA PRO A 83 12.19 -0.22 -13.36
C PRO A 83 11.33 0.93 -12.81
N TYR A 84 10.45 0.73 -11.88
CA TYR A 84 9.76 1.85 -11.19
C TYR A 84 10.67 2.61 -10.23
N GLN A 85 11.94 2.19 -10.15
CA GLN A 85 12.93 2.70 -9.20
C GLN A 85 13.79 3.83 -9.77
N SER A 86 13.46 4.40 -10.91
CA SER A 86 14.34 5.29 -11.66
C SER A 86 15.02 6.41 -10.84
N VAL A 87 14.45 6.77 -9.70
CA VAL A 87 14.98 7.80 -8.77
C VAL A 87 15.08 7.30 -7.32
N ALA A 88 14.90 6.02 -7.10
CA ALA A 88 15.10 5.38 -5.81
C ALA A 88 15.99 4.15 -5.96
N THR A 89 16.82 3.90 -4.95
CA THR A 89 17.67 2.72 -4.87
C THR A 89 17.45 2.02 -3.55
N HIS A 90 17.73 0.71 -3.48
CA HIS A 90 17.72 0.00 -2.21
C HIS A 90 18.68 -1.20 -2.20
N GLY A 91 19.07 -1.65 -1.02
CA GLY A 91 19.96 -2.78 -0.83
C GLY A 91 20.42 -2.91 0.62
N GLN A 92 21.40 -3.78 0.84
CA GLN A 92 22.08 -3.87 2.14
C GLN A 92 22.97 -2.66 2.39
N SER A 93 23.08 -2.25 3.65
CA SER A 93 23.93 -1.14 4.09
C SER A 93 24.50 -1.38 5.47
N THR A 94 25.70 -0.89 5.69
CA THR A 94 26.36 -0.83 7.00
C THR A 94 26.28 0.54 7.68
N GLU A 95 25.64 1.53 7.02
CA GLU A 95 25.62 2.94 7.49
C GLU A 95 24.81 3.10 8.78
N GLN A 96 23.58 2.59 8.79
CA GLN A 96 22.71 2.54 9.95
C GLN A 96 22.25 1.12 10.14
N LYS A 97 22.51 0.53 11.28
CA LYS A 97 22.09 -0.82 11.66
C LYS A 97 21.62 -0.82 13.11
N ARG A 98 20.60 -1.58 13.39
CA ARG A 98 20.10 -1.77 14.76
C ARG A 98 20.80 -2.93 15.44
N THR A 99 20.86 -4.07 14.75
CA THR A 99 21.58 -5.26 15.19
C THR A 99 22.51 -5.74 14.07
N GLY A 100 23.39 -6.68 14.37
CA GLY A 100 24.27 -7.32 13.39
C GLY A 100 25.22 -6.36 12.68
N THR A 101 25.42 -6.63 11.38
CA THR A 101 26.37 -5.91 10.51
C THR A 101 25.66 -5.06 9.47
N TYR A 102 24.51 -5.50 8.99
CA TYR A 102 23.77 -4.89 7.89
C TYR A 102 22.35 -4.51 8.31
N SER A 103 21.75 -3.64 7.51
CA SER A 103 20.33 -3.35 7.48
C SER A 103 19.88 -3.20 6.01
N HIS A 104 18.59 -3.18 5.75
CA HIS A 104 18.07 -2.72 4.46
C HIS A 104 18.09 -1.20 4.43
N LYS A 105 18.70 -0.60 3.40
CA LYS A 105 18.67 0.85 3.10
C LYS A 105 17.91 1.09 1.82
N ALA A 106 17.06 2.12 1.81
CA ALA A 106 16.55 2.70 0.58
C ALA A 106 16.75 4.21 0.55
N SER A 107 17.02 4.74 -0.64
CA SER A 107 17.38 6.16 -0.84
C SER A 107 16.59 6.75 -1.99
N ILE A 108 16.19 8.02 -1.84
CA ILE A 108 15.69 8.86 -2.93
C ILE A 108 16.88 9.67 -3.46
N THR A 109 17.11 9.63 -4.78
CA THR A 109 18.26 10.26 -5.43
C THR A 109 17.89 11.46 -6.31
N GLY A 110 16.62 11.85 -6.31
CA GLY A 110 16.11 13.00 -7.08
C GLY A 110 14.60 13.07 -7.07
N LEU A 111 14.05 14.12 -7.65
CA LEU A 111 12.60 14.24 -7.87
C LEU A 111 12.12 13.12 -8.79
N GLY A 112 10.96 12.58 -8.48
CA GLY A 112 10.26 11.66 -9.37
C GLY A 112 9.93 12.33 -10.70
N PRO A 113 9.85 11.56 -11.80
CA PRO A 113 9.37 12.11 -13.05
C PRO A 113 7.95 12.64 -12.89
N THR A 114 7.63 13.73 -13.60
CA THR A 114 6.25 14.19 -13.68
C THR A 114 5.44 13.16 -14.44
N CYS A 115 4.47 12.57 -13.76
CA CYS A 115 3.62 11.55 -14.36
C CYS A 115 2.18 12.00 -14.44
N PHE A 116 1.56 11.68 -15.57
CA PHE A 116 0.12 11.83 -15.75
C PHE A 116 -0.54 10.47 -15.54
N TYR A 117 -1.67 10.48 -14.83
CA TYR A 117 -2.48 9.25 -14.69
C TYR A 117 -2.64 8.55 -16.06
N PRO A 118 -2.49 7.24 -16.19
CA PRO A 118 -2.48 6.22 -15.11
C PRO A 118 -1.08 5.85 -14.59
N GLN A 119 -0.02 6.53 -14.97
CA GLN A 119 1.34 6.20 -14.53
C GLN A 119 1.52 6.54 -13.05
N ASN A 120 2.07 5.59 -12.29
CA ASN A 120 2.37 5.79 -10.87
C ASN A 120 3.87 6.04 -10.71
N CYS A 121 4.22 7.28 -10.40
CA CYS A 121 5.60 7.75 -10.29
C CYS A 121 6.13 7.85 -8.87
N ASN A 122 5.46 7.27 -7.91
CA ASN A 122 5.94 7.22 -6.53
C ASN A 122 7.31 6.53 -6.46
N HIS A 123 8.15 7.03 -5.58
CA HIS A 123 9.44 6.40 -5.29
C HIS A 123 9.24 5.01 -4.70
N ARG A 124 10.02 4.05 -5.16
CA ARG A 124 9.98 2.66 -4.67
C ARG A 124 11.39 2.13 -4.48
N GLY A 125 11.69 1.74 -3.25
CA GLY A 125 12.94 1.13 -2.87
C GLY A 125 12.70 0.14 -1.73
N TYR A 126 12.16 -1.04 -2.05
CA TYR A 126 11.81 -2.04 -1.06
C TYR A 126 11.95 -3.47 -1.62
N PRO A 127 12.34 -4.45 -0.80
CA PRO A 127 12.13 -5.85 -1.11
C PRO A 127 10.64 -6.19 -0.96
N THR A 128 10.18 -7.17 -1.72
CA THR A 128 8.85 -7.76 -1.55
C THR A 128 8.97 -9.10 -0.85
N ILE A 129 8.35 -9.22 0.31
CA ILE A 129 8.23 -10.47 1.05
C ILE A 129 6.99 -11.19 0.52
N GLN A 130 7.18 -12.32 -0.17
CA GLN A 130 6.11 -13.08 -0.80
C GLN A 130 5.76 -14.31 0.05
N LEU A 131 4.97 -14.11 1.11
CA LEU A 131 4.54 -15.19 2.00
C LEU A 131 3.71 -16.25 1.24
N ASN A 132 2.96 -15.83 0.22
CA ASN A 132 2.18 -16.71 -0.65
C ASN A 132 3.01 -17.72 -1.44
N LYS A 133 4.31 -17.50 -1.59
CA LYS A 133 5.24 -18.42 -2.26
C LYS A 133 5.92 -19.41 -1.32
N LEU A 134 5.73 -19.27 -0.02
CA LEU A 134 6.15 -20.30 0.91
C LEU A 134 5.35 -21.59 0.67
N ALA A 135 5.93 -22.74 1.00
CA ALA A 135 5.25 -24.04 0.82
C ALA A 135 3.89 -24.11 1.55
N SER A 136 3.75 -23.37 2.65
CA SER A 136 2.50 -23.25 3.42
C SER A 136 1.59 -22.13 2.96
N GLY A 137 1.93 -21.38 1.91
CA GLY A 137 1.19 -20.22 1.42
C GLY A 137 1.20 -19.03 2.36
N GLY A 138 0.39 -18.02 2.06
CA GLY A 138 0.25 -16.80 2.89
C GLY A 138 -0.11 -17.08 4.35
N PHE A 139 0.12 -16.12 5.24
CA PHE A 139 -0.09 -16.25 6.68
C PHE A 139 -1.55 -15.98 7.06
N LYS A 140 -2.12 -16.84 7.92
CA LYS A 140 -3.47 -16.62 8.45
C LYS A 140 -3.50 -15.45 9.40
N THR A 141 -4.40 -14.50 9.13
CA THR A 141 -4.59 -13.34 10.03
C THR A 141 -5.50 -13.68 11.22
N PRO A 142 -5.39 -12.99 12.37
CA PRO A 142 -4.53 -11.84 12.63
C PRO A 142 -3.04 -12.19 12.60
N VAL A 143 -2.24 -11.21 12.15
CA VAL A 143 -0.78 -11.28 12.18
C VAL A 143 -0.21 -10.10 12.97
N LEU A 144 0.85 -10.35 13.72
CA LEU A 144 1.67 -9.33 14.34
C LEU A 144 2.92 -9.10 13.50
N ILE A 145 3.14 -7.87 13.09
CA ILE A 145 4.26 -7.48 12.24
C ILE A 145 5.06 -6.45 13.01
N GLU A 146 6.32 -6.76 13.26
CA GLU A 146 7.25 -5.90 13.97
C GLU A 146 8.46 -5.64 13.08
N PHE A 147 8.91 -4.41 13.02
CA PHE A 147 10.15 -4.04 12.36
C PHE A 147 10.69 -2.74 12.93
N TYR A 148 11.99 -2.55 12.80
CA TYR A 148 12.64 -1.32 13.21
C TYR A 148 12.93 -0.45 12.00
N VAL A 149 12.75 0.85 12.19
CA VAL A 149 12.94 1.87 11.15
C VAL A 149 13.80 3.00 11.69
N TYR A 150 14.76 3.45 10.86
CA TYR A 150 15.48 4.69 11.03
C TYR A 150 15.16 5.56 9.80
N LEU A 151 14.36 6.61 9.99
CA LEU A 151 13.91 7.50 8.92
C LEU A 151 14.78 8.75 8.89
N ASP A 152 15.61 8.90 7.87
CA ASP A 152 16.42 10.09 7.59
C ASP A 152 15.89 10.77 6.33
N MET A 153 14.69 11.33 6.47
CA MET A 153 13.96 11.97 5.39
C MET A 153 13.13 13.11 5.95
N ASP A 154 13.12 14.26 5.29
CA ASP A 154 12.31 15.39 5.65
C ASP A 154 11.12 15.54 4.69
N LEU A 155 9.91 15.49 5.24
CA LEU A 155 8.66 15.74 4.54
C LEU A 155 8.33 17.22 4.71
N THR A 156 8.53 18.02 3.69
CA THR A 156 8.50 19.50 3.80
C THR A 156 7.29 20.13 3.13
N SER A 157 6.66 19.41 2.22
CA SER A 157 5.46 19.83 1.51
C SER A 157 4.23 19.12 2.06
N ASN A 158 3.08 19.80 2.11
CA ASN A 158 1.80 19.18 2.48
C ASN A 158 1.37 18.03 1.54
N GLN A 159 2.06 17.87 0.41
CA GLN A 159 1.85 16.77 -0.54
C GLN A 159 2.80 15.60 -0.29
N ASP A 160 3.80 15.79 0.59
CA ASP A 160 4.74 14.74 0.91
C ASP A 160 4.11 13.71 1.82
N TRP A 161 4.40 12.46 1.53
CA TRP A 161 4.06 11.31 2.35
C TRP A 161 5.10 10.22 2.13
N PHE A 162 5.21 9.36 3.12
CA PHE A 162 6.06 8.18 3.08
C PHE A 162 5.32 6.99 3.68
N SER A 163 5.46 5.82 3.10
CA SER A 163 4.95 4.56 3.61
C SER A 163 6.08 3.69 4.13
N PHE A 164 6.03 3.33 5.40
CA PHE A 164 6.97 2.41 6.04
C PHE A 164 6.77 0.98 5.58
N ALA A 165 5.52 0.60 5.37
CA ALA A 165 5.14 -0.75 5.00
C ALA A 165 3.83 -0.77 4.22
N THR A 166 3.71 -1.76 3.33
CA THR A 166 2.47 -2.10 2.64
C THR A 166 2.22 -3.59 2.80
N PHE A 167 1.03 -3.93 3.27
CA PHE A 167 0.59 -5.31 3.50
C PHE A 167 -0.55 -5.63 2.55
N SER A 168 -0.49 -6.77 1.87
CA SER A 168 -1.48 -7.16 0.87
C SER A 168 -2.14 -8.50 1.19
N ALA A 169 -3.48 -8.52 1.07
CA ALA A 169 -4.28 -9.74 1.00
C ALA A 169 -4.37 -10.30 -0.43
N ASP A 170 -3.56 -9.77 -1.36
CA ASP A 170 -3.55 -10.13 -2.77
C ASP A 170 -2.22 -10.80 -3.13
N ALA A 171 -2.28 -12.03 -3.66
CA ALA A 171 -1.13 -12.79 -4.11
C ALA A 171 -0.64 -12.36 -5.51
N SER A 172 -1.39 -11.50 -6.20
CA SER A 172 -1.03 -10.99 -7.53
C SER A 172 -0.11 -9.77 -7.45
N ASP A 173 0.53 -9.44 -8.56
CA ASP A 173 1.35 -8.23 -8.68
C ASP A 173 0.52 -6.93 -8.81
N SER A 174 -0.82 -7.04 -8.75
CA SER A 174 -1.73 -5.88 -8.82
C SER A 174 -1.81 -5.09 -7.52
N TRP A 175 -1.35 -5.66 -6.40
CA TRP A 175 -1.35 -5.03 -5.07
C TRP A 175 -2.69 -4.38 -4.72
N ARG A 176 -3.76 -5.15 -4.92
CA ARG A 176 -5.11 -4.78 -4.49
C ARG A 176 -5.30 -5.19 -3.04
N ARG A 177 -6.29 -4.60 -2.37
CA ARG A 177 -6.64 -4.97 -0.99
C ARG A 177 -5.45 -4.85 -0.04
N VAL A 178 -4.95 -3.62 0.07
CA VAL A 178 -3.76 -3.34 0.86
C VAL A 178 -4.06 -2.46 2.06
N VAL A 179 -3.22 -2.61 3.07
CA VAL A 179 -3.09 -1.70 4.21
C VAL A 179 -1.69 -1.14 4.19
N LEU A 180 -1.57 0.18 4.26
CA LEU A 180 -0.30 0.89 4.31
C LEU A 180 -0.15 1.57 5.66
N VAL A 181 1.07 1.56 6.19
CA VAL A 181 1.47 2.34 7.37
C VAL A 181 2.24 3.55 6.87
N ASN A 182 1.60 4.69 6.88
CA ASN A 182 2.11 5.92 6.29
C ASN A 182 2.46 6.97 7.35
N ILE A 183 3.25 7.96 6.94
CA ILE A 183 3.50 9.19 7.68
C ILE A 183 3.23 10.38 6.75
N ASP A 184 2.63 11.43 7.28
CA ASP A 184 2.35 12.67 6.57
C ASP A 184 3.43 13.75 6.83
N ALA A 185 3.26 14.92 6.21
CA ALA A 185 4.15 16.06 6.37
C ALA A 185 4.20 16.66 7.79
N LYS A 186 3.31 16.25 8.68
CA LYS A 186 3.30 16.64 10.10
C LYS A 186 3.99 15.59 10.99
N ASP A 187 4.60 14.59 10.38
CA ASP A 187 5.17 13.41 11.06
C ASP A 187 4.13 12.54 11.78
N TYR A 188 2.86 12.63 11.42
CA TYR A 188 1.84 11.79 12.04
C TYR A 188 1.69 10.47 11.29
N VAL A 189 1.83 9.38 12.04
CA VAL A 189 1.62 8.02 11.50
C VAL A 189 0.12 7.78 11.32
N TYR A 190 -0.26 7.26 10.15
CA TYR A 190 -1.63 6.92 9.84
C TYR A 190 -1.71 5.63 9.01
N LEU A 191 -2.85 4.96 9.11
CA LEU A 191 -3.19 3.84 8.25
C LEU A 191 -3.91 4.33 7.01
N MET A 192 -3.54 3.79 5.86
CA MET A 192 -4.32 3.90 4.64
C MET A 192 -4.76 2.51 4.22
N HIS A 193 -6.06 2.34 4.04
CA HIS A 193 -6.66 1.09 3.59
C HIS A 193 -7.22 1.25 2.17
N VAL A 194 -6.90 0.32 1.30
CA VAL A 194 -7.38 0.25 -0.08
C VAL A 194 -8.12 -1.08 -0.25
N PRO A 195 -9.42 -1.14 0.09
CA PRO A 195 -10.21 -2.38 0.02
C PRO A 195 -10.41 -2.86 -1.42
N THR A 196 -10.44 -1.92 -2.37
CA THR A 196 -10.58 -2.18 -3.81
C THR A 196 -9.67 -1.22 -4.58
N HIS A 197 -9.45 -1.48 -5.86
CA HIS A 197 -8.50 -0.71 -6.67
C HIS A 197 -8.75 0.81 -6.71
N ASN A 198 -9.95 1.28 -6.39
CA ASN A 198 -10.34 2.69 -6.55
C ASN A 198 -10.80 3.38 -5.26
N GLN A 199 -10.60 2.76 -4.09
CA GLN A 199 -11.07 3.32 -2.83
C GLN A 199 -9.90 3.41 -1.84
N ASN A 200 -9.58 4.63 -1.43
CA ASN A 200 -8.62 4.88 -0.35
C ASN A 200 -9.37 5.31 0.90
N VAL A 201 -9.26 4.53 1.96
CA VAL A 201 -9.79 4.87 3.28
C VAL A 201 -8.61 5.24 4.17
N HIS A 202 -8.58 6.49 4.61
CA HIS A 202 -7.53 7.01 5.47
C HIS A 202 -8.02 7.00 6.92
N THR A 203 -7.22 6.45 7.81
CA THR A 203 -7.47 6.50 9.26
C THR A 203 -6.22 7.06 9.92
N TYR A 204 -6.34 8.31 10.36
CA TYR A 204 -5.24 9.04 10.94
C TYR A 204 -4.94 8.63 12.38
N GLN A 205 -4.01 9.33 12.98
CA GLN A 205 -3.47 9.05 14.29
C GLN A 205 -4.54 9.05 15.39
N VAL A 206 -4.32 8.19 16.38
CA VAL A 206 -5.02 8.24 17.66
C VAL A 206 -4.41 9.29 18.58
N THR A 207 -3.11 9.58 18.39
CA THR A 207 -2.35 10.55 19.17
C THR A 207 -1.70 11.58 18.26
N ASN A 208 -1.47 12.80 18.78
CA ASN A 208 -0.73 13.86 18.07
C ASN A 208 0.77 13.76 18.35
N LEU A 209 1.34 12.57 18.38
CA LEU A 209 2.76 12.34 18.57
C LEU A 209 3.45 12.27 17.21
N PRO A 210 4.34 13.22 16.88
CA PRO A 210 5.15 13.13 15.69
C PRO A 210 6.08 11.92 15.75
N PHE A 211 6.26 11.25 14.62
CA PHE A 211 7.22 10.16 14.48
C PHE A 211 8.64 10.73 14.62
N PRO A 212 9.47 10.21 15.56
CA PRO A 212 10.81 10.70 15.74
C PRO A 212 11.72 10.25 14.61
N ARG A 213 12.31 11.19 13.88
CA ARG A 213 13.25 10.94 12.80
C ARG A 213 14.68 10.74 13.32
N ARG A 214 15.56 10.19 12.50
CA ARG A 214 16.99 10.02 12.75
C ARG A 214 17.31 9.26 14.05
N GLN A 215 16.44 8.32 14.38
CA GLN A 215 16.64 7.36 15.45
C GLN A 215 15.87 6.08 15.15
N TRP A 216 16.36 4.95 15.65
CA TRP A 216 15.67 3.68 15.51
C TRP A 216 14.36 3.69 16.30
N LYS A 217 13.28 3.35 15.63
CA LYS A 217 11.95 3.19 16.21
C LYS A 217 11.35 1.86 15.80
N LYS A 218 10.68 1.22 16.74
CA LYS A 218 9.93 0.01 16.45
C LYS A 218 8.54 0.39 15.95
N ILE A 219 8.18 -0.13 14.79
CA ILE A 219 6.80 -0.12 14.31
C ILE A 219 6.23 -1.52 14.54
N THR A 220 5.10 -1.57 15.23
CA THR A 220 4.32 -2.79 15.42
C THR A 220 2.98 -2.60 14.74
N THR A 221 2.59 -3.54 13.88
CA THR A 221 1.27 -3.56 13.23
C THR A 221 0.59 -4.87 13.56
N CYS A 222 -0.61 -4.81 14.12
CA CYS A 222 -1.47 -5.98 14.17
C CYS A 222 -2.57 -5.83 13.13
N LEU A 223 -2.70 -6.82 12.25
CA LEU A 223 -3.50 -6.75 11.04
C LEU A 223 -4.36 -7.99 10.89
N ASP A 224 -5.66 -7.79 10.68
CA ASP A 224 -6.60 -8.84 10.30
C ASP A 224 -7.28 -8.50 8.97
N PHE A 225 -7.10 -9.37 7.99
CA PHE A 225 -7.77 -9.33 6.70
C PHE A 225 -9.03 -10.18 6.67
N ALA A 226 -9.70 -10.40 7.80
CA ALA A 226 -10.96 -11.14 7.82
C ALA A 226 -11.97 -10.53 6.81
N PRO A 227 -12.79 -11.34 6.13
CA PRO A 227 -13.81 -10.86 5.19
C PRO A 227 -14.80 -9.89 5.84
N GLN A 228 -15.05 -10.07 7.14
CA GLN A 228 -15.91 -9.21 7.97
C GLN A 228 -15.20 -8.94 9.30
N GLY A 229 -15.28 -7.69 9.76
CA GLY A 229 -14.71 -7.29 11.04
C GLY A 229 -13.17 -7.25 11.06
N GLY A 230 -12.52 -7.22 9.90
CA GLY A 230 -11.08 -7.05 9.81
C GLY A 230 -10.64 -5.69 10.37
N PHE A 231 -9.39 -5.60 10.79
CA PHE A 231 -8.85 -4.40 11.42
C PHE A 231 -7.35 -4.26 11.17
N ALA A 232 -6.84 -3.05 11.40
CA ALA A 232 -5.41 -2.78 11.54
C ALA A 232 -5.18 -1.85 12.73
N LYS A 233 -4.11 -2.10 13.48
CA LYS A 233 -3.65 -1.25 14.58
C LYS A 233 -2.15 -1.07 14.46
N VAL A 234 -1.66 0.14 14.69
CA VAL A 234 -0.24 0.48 14.61
C VAL A 234 0.24 1.14 15.88
N TRP A 235 1.36 0.69 16.37
CA TRP A 235 2.10 1.29 17.47
C TRP A 235 3.47 1.77 16.98
N VAL A 236 3.92 2.89 17.50
CA VAL A 236 5.31 3.35 17.45
C VAL A 236 5.89 3.13 18.84
N ASP A 237 6.91 2.28 18.95
CA ASP A 237 7.37 1.69 20.21
C ASP A 237 6.19 1.00 20.93
N SER A 238 5.74 1.53 22.08
CA SER A 238 4.59 1.00 22.82
C SER A 238 3.33 1.86 22.70
N THR A 239 3.36 2.96 21.94
CA THR A 239 2.25 3.91 21.83
C THR A 239 1.37 3.58 20.64
N LEU A 240 0.09 3.30 20.86
CA LEU A 240 -0.89 3.12 19.79
C LEU A 240 -1.09 4.47 19.07
N VAL A 241 -0.81 4.51 17.78
CA VAL A 241 -0.86 5.76 16.98
C VAL A 241 -1.95 5.76 15.92
N SER A 242 -2.40 4.60 15.45
CA SER A 242 -3.51 4.53 14.48
C SER A 242 -4.27 3.21 14.60
N THR A 243 -5.57 3.26 14.32
CA THR A 243 -6.44 2.08 14.21
C THR A 243 -7.43 2.26 13.08
N ALA A 244 -7.70 1.22 12.32
CA ALA A 244 -8.62 1.24 11.18
C ALA A 244 -9.45 -0.05 11.09
N ASN A 245 -10.67 0.08 10.56
CA ASN A 245 -11.40 -1.07 10.06
C ASN A 245 -10.85 -1.47 8.69
N VAL A 246 -10.69 -2.77 8.47
CA VAL A 246 -10.20 -3.34 7.21
C VAL A 246 -11.29 -4.21 6.60
N SER A 247 -11.47 -4.10 5.30
CA SER A 247 -12.46 -4.87 4.55
C SER A 247 -11.85 -5.42 3.26
N GLY A 248 -12.56 -6.31 2.62
CA GLY A 248 -12.13 -6.85 1.32
C GLY A 248 -11.01 -7.89 1.39
N GLY A 249 -10.67 -8.38 2.57
CA GLY A 249 -9.70 -9.46 2.74
C GLY A 249 -10.33 -10.85 2.68
N CYS A 250 -9.46 -11.87 2.72
CA CYS A 250 -9.84 -13.29 2.78
C CYS A 250 -9.22 -14.00 4.00
N GLY A 251 -8.84 -13.25 5.03
CA GLY A 251 -8.26 -13.78 6.24
C GLY A 251 -6.81 -14.25 6.09
N VAL A 252 -6.08 -13.76 5.07
CA VAL A 252 -4.70 -14.16 4.80
C VAL A 252 -3.88 -12.94 4.41
N LEU A 253 -2.68 -12.83 4.96
CA LEU A 253 -1.63 -11.93 4.49
C LEU A 253 -0.79 -12.68 3.45
N GLU A 254 -0.80 -12.19 2.22
CA GLU A 254 -0.11 -12.83 1.09
C GLU A 254 1.27 -12.24 0.84
N GLN A 255 1.40 -10.92 0.95
CA GLN A 255 2.64 -10.22 0.63
C GLN A 255 2.84 -9.00 1.56
N ALA A 256 4.11 -8.58 1.70
CA ALA A 256 4.48 -7.36 2.40
C ALA A 256 5.62 -6.63 1.68
N HIS A 257 5.55 -5.30 1.60
CA HIS A 257 6.67 -4.42 1.34
C HIS A 257 7.12 -3.77 2.66
N LEU A 258 8.43 -3.67 2.88
CA LEU A 258 9.01 -2.90 3.97
C LEU A 258 10.19 -2.11 3.40
N GLY A 259 10.13 -0.79 3.52
CA GLY A 259 11.16 0.08 2.95
C GLY A 259 10.59 1.39 2.46
N LEU A 260 11.05 1.84 1.30
CA LEU A 260 10.70 3.14 0.74
C LEU A 260 9.56 3.02 -0.26
N TYR A 261 8.41 3.57 0.09
CA TYR A 261 7.35 3.91 -0.84
C TYR A 261 6.87 5.34 -0.53
N ALA A 262 7.07 6.28 -1.45
CA ALA A 262 6.94 7.70 -1.12
C ALA A 262 6.44 8.55 -2.29
N SER A 263 5.99 9.77 -1.93
CA SER A 263 5.57 10.79 -2.88
C SER A 263 6.69 11.11 -3.88
N PRO A 264 6.38 11.29 -5.17
CA PRO A 264 7.34 11.71 -6.18
C PRO A 264 7.85 13.15 -6.01
N THR A 265 7.23 13.93 -5.12
CA THR A 265 7.63 15.30 -4.78
C THR A 265 8.87 15.35 -3.88
N LEU A 266 9.21 14.25 -3.22
CA LEU A 266 10.43 14.15 -2.43
C LEU A 266 11.65 14.06 -3.34
N SER A 267 12.69 14.84 -3.05
CA SER A 267 13.91 14.90 -3.86
C SER A 267 15.10 14.16 -3.24
N SER A 268 15.03 13.85 -1.96
CA SER A 268 16.09 13.18 -1.22
C SER A 268 15.58 12.55 0.06
N GLY A 269 16.34 11.63 0.61
CA GLY A 269 16.09 11.00 1.90
C GLY A 269 16.47 9.54 1.90
N ASN A 270 16.66 9.02 3.12
CA ASN A 270 16.98 7.62 3.34
C ASN A 270 16.01 7.02 4.36
N VAL A 271 15.78 5.74 4.21
CA VAL A 271 15.14 4.91 5.24
C VAL A 271 15.96 3.64 5.42
N TYR A 272 16.12 3.23 6.66
CA TYR A 272 16.75 1.97 7.01
C TYR A 272 15.75 1.12 7.78
N ASN A 273 15.69 -0.17 7.46
CA ASN A 273 14.83 -1.15 8.12
C ASN A 273 15.69 -2.29 8.63
N ASP A 274 15.30 -2.83 9.79
CA ASP A 274 16.02 -3.90 10.44
C ASP A 274 15.08 -4.75 11.30
N ASP A 275 15.51 -5.98 11.64
CA ASP A 275 14.85 -6.89 12.57
C ASP A 275 13.34 -7.05 12.29
N VAL A 276 13.00 -7.47 11.09
CA VAL A 276 11.62 -7.73 10.68
C VAL A 276 11.14 -9.07 11.23
N ARG A 277 9.95 -9.07 11.82
CA ARG A 277 9.23 -10.27 12.26
C ARG A 277 7.76 -10.18 11.83
N ILE A 278 7.26 -11.21 11.21
CA ILE A 278 5.84 -11.41 10.87
C ILE A 278 5.41 -12.71 11.52
N GLU A 279 4.37 -12.68 12.35
CA GLU A 279 3.90 -13.81 13.14
C GLU A 279 2.39 -13.96 13.08
N GLU A 280 1.90 -15.17 12.89
CA GLU A 280 0.49 -15.49 13.09
C GLU A 280 0.16 -15.47 14.58
N VAL A 281 -0.83 -14.69 14.99
CA VAL A 281 -1.23 -14.55 16.40
C VAL A 281 -2.72 -14.78 16.57
N SER A 282 -3.12 -15.36 17.70
CA SER A 282 -4.55 -15.53 18.00
C SER A 282 -5.22 -14.25 18.49
N VAL A 283 -4.44 -13.36 19.10
CA VAL A 283 -4.92 -12.09 19.68
C VAL A 283 -3.86 -11.01 19.47
N CYS A 284 -4.31 -9.81 19.13
CA CYS A 284 -3.47 -8.61 19.08
C CYS A 284 -3.23 -8.03 20.49
N PRO A 285 -2.11 -7.32 20.67
CA PRO A 285 -1.86 -6.55 21.89
C PRO A 285 -2.95 -5.54 22.20
#